data_5cb2410664689fdffd3be72cd3c936e8
#
_entry.id   5cb2410664689fdffd3be72cd3c936e8
#
_cell.length_a   1.000
_cell.length_b   1.000
_cell.length_c   1.000
_cell.angle_alpha   90.00
_cell.angle_beta   90.00
_cell.angle_gamma   90.00
#
_symmetry.space_group_name_H-M   'P 1'
#
loop_
_entity.id
_entity.type
_entity.pdbx_description
1 polymer ?
#
loop_
_entity_poly.entity_id
_entity_poly.type
_entity_poly.pdbx_seq_one_letter_code
_entity_poly.pdbx_strand_id
1 'polypeptide(L)'
;MLLCIPILLTILALTAVACGVKAGDNKPARPGGGITEFHRSPVTAFEQFRVTLEKTDAGCTADPSDITVTMGQRVRLAIQLPTEVAQGATGSLIVTGDRFEITYGISGLEISSSGGAFGTGVTAVNLMLESGAKQSYDFNPAIAGAFEILCDGEKVGIFTVDPA
;
A
#
# COMPACT_ATOMS: atom_id res chain seq x y z
N MET A 1 -15.06 -26.24 59.57
CA MET A 1 -16.24 -25.56 59.03
C MET A 1 -16.17 -25.65 57.53
N LEU A 2 -16.80 -26.70 56.95
CA LEU A 2 -16.81 -27.00 55.51
C LEU A 2 -17.96 -26.24 54.88
N LEU A 3 -17.67 -25.49 53.80
CA LEU A 3 -18.72 -24.95 52.93
C LEU A 3 -18.53 -25.58 51.55
N CYS A 4 -19.41 -26.52 51.21
CA CYS A 4 -19.59 -27.08 49.89
C CYS A 4 -20.33 -26.08 48.98
N ILE A 5 -19.73 -25.76 47.85
CA ILE A 5 -20.37 -24.99 46.76
C ILE A 5 -20.70 -25.99 45.65
N PRO A 6 -21.95 -26.13 45.22
CA PRO A 6 -22.31 -27.01 44.13
C PRO A 6 -22.00 -26.36 42.78
N ILE A 7 -21.28 -27.11 41.95
CA ILE A 7 -21.03 -26.81 40.56
C ILE A 7 -22.31 -27.02 39.75
N LEU A 8 -22.85 -25.92 39.21
CA LEU A 8 -23.99 -25.94 38.30
C LEU A 8 -23.50 -26.19 36.90
N LEU A 9 -23.66 -27.39 36.40
CA LEU A 9 -23.37 -27.80 35.03
C LEU A 9 -24.50 -27.33 34.11
N THR A 10 -24.36 -26.25 33.39
CA THR A 10 -25.26 -25.83 32.31
C THR A 10 -24.84 -26.45 31.00
N ILE A 11 -25.58 -27.46 30.57
CA ILE A 11 -25.50 -28.09 29.26
C ILE A 11 -26.11 -27.16 28.23
N LEU A 12 -25.30 -26.57 27.37
CA LEU A 12 -25.75 -25.77 26.23
C LEU A 12 -26.03 -26.71 25.05
N ALA A 13 -27.32 -26.93 24.76
CA ALA A 13 -27.75 -27.70 23.59
C ALA A 13 -27.50 -26.91 22.31
N LEU A 14 -26.57 -27.41 21.43
CA LEU A 14 -26.43 -26.93 20.06
C LEU A 14 -27.64 -27.41 19.23
N THR A 15 -28.52 -26.53 18.87
CA THR A 15 -29.52 -26.76 17.82
C THR A 15 -28.88 -26.55 16.45
N ALA A 16 -28.59 -27.64 15.73
CA ALA A 16 -28.22 -27.62 14.34
C ALA A 16 -29.45 -27.23 13.51
N VAL A 17 -29.44 -26.02 12.95
CA VAL A 17 -30.36 -25.61 11.90
C VAL A 17 -29.91 -26.22 10.59
N ALA A 18 -30.55 -27.33 10.21
CA ALA A 18 -30.39 -27.88 8.86
C ALA A 18 -31.16 -26.98 7.89
N CYS A 19 -30.41 -26.19 7.08
CA CYS A 19 -30.96 -25.55 5.90
C CYS A 19 -31.35 -26.62 4.89
N GLY A 20 -32.64 -26.96 4.81
CA GLY A 20 -33.14 -27.82 3.78
C GLY A 20 -32.98 -27.17 2.40
N VAL A 21 -32.15 -27.76 1.57
CA VAL A 21 -32.11 -27.46 0.15
C VAL A 21 -33.38 -28.00 -0.50
N LYS A 22 -34.31 -27.14 -0.80
CA LYS A 22 -35.46 -27.46 -1.64
C LYS A 22 -34.94 -27.81 -3.01
N ALA A 23 -35.10 -29.07 -3.43
CA ALA A 23 -34.94 -29.47 -4.82
C ALA A 23 -35.99 -28.68 -5.64
N GLY A 24 -35.54 -27.63 -6.30
CA GLY A 24 -36.36 -26.81 -7.19
C GLY A 24 -36.32 -27.38 -8.58
N ASP A 25 -37.49 -27.47 -9.13
CA ASP A 25 -37.95 -27.89 -10.45
C ASP A 25 -36.91 -27.80 -11.55
N ASN A 26 -36.68 -28.96 -12.21
CA ASN A 26 -36.03 -29.07 -13.49
C ASN A 26 -36.90 -28.43 -14.59
N LYS A 27 -36.82 -27.11 -14.71
CA LYS A 27 -37.35 -26.41 -15.86
C LYS A 27 -36.31 -26.48 -16.98
N PRO A 28 -36.61 -27.00 -18.18
CA PRO A 28 -35.64 -27.09 -19.27
C PRO A 28 -35.12 -25.68 -19.58
N ALA A 29 -33.80 -25.53 -19.61
CA ALA A 29 -33.13 -24.31 -19.95
C ALA A 29 -33.55 -23.82 -21.32
N ARG A 30 -34.05 -22.60 -21.43
CA ARG A 30 -34.27 -21.94 -22.72
C ARG A 30 -32.94 -21.82 -23.46
N PRO A 31 -32.81 -22.31 -24.70
CA PRO A 31 -31.65 -22.02 -25.52
C PRO A 31 -31.74 -20.56 -25.97
N GLY A 32 -30.84 -19.70 -25.52
CA GLY A 32 -30.78 -18.34 -26.05
C GLY A 32 -30.37 -17.24 -25.08
N GLY A 33 -29.77 -17.56 -23.93
CA GLY A 33 -29.09 -16.59 -23.12
C GLY A 33 -27.60 -16.59 -23.45
N GLY A 34 -27.15 -15.69 -24.32
CA GLY A 34 -25.73 -15.49 -24.56
C GLY A 34 -25.08 -15.23 -23.22
N ILE A 35 -24.10 -16.05 -22.86
CA ILE A 35 -23.19 -15.77 -21.77
C ILE A 35 -22.48 -14.51 -22.24
N THR A 36 -22.87 -13.36 -21.67
CA THR A 36 -22.04 -12.17 -21.73
C THR A 36 -20.74 -12.58 -21.06
N GLU A 37 -19.73 -12.87 -21.87
CA GLU A 37 -18.38 -12.96 -21.36
C GLU A 37 -18.15 -11.67 -20.58
N PHE A 38 -18.12 -11.82 -19.26
CA PHE A 38 -17.56 -10.78 -18.43
C PHE A 38 -16.11 -10.67 -18.88
N HIS A 39 -15.84 -9.74 -19.78
CA HIS A 39 -14.50 -9.28 -20.02
C HIS A 39 -14.00 -8.77 -18.66
N ARG A 40 -13.34 -9.65 -17.92
CA ARG A 40 -12.49 -9.22 -16.84
C ARG A 40 -11.47 -8.34 -17.51
N SER A 41 -11.64 -7.03 -17.35
CA SER A 41 -10.57 -6.10 -17.67
C SER A 41 -9.30 -6.68 -17.07
N PRO A 42 -8.23 -6.85 -17.84
CA PRO A 42 -6.99 -7.36 -17.29
C PRO A 42 -6.69 -6.51 -16.05
N VAL A 43 -6.52 -7.17 -14.92
CA VAL A 43 -6.06 -6.48 -13.70
C VAL A 43 -4.73 -5.89 -14.11
N THR A 44 -4.70 -4.59 -14.32
CA THR A 44 -3.49 -3.87 -14.71
C THR A 44 -2.49 -4.13 -13.60
N ALA A 45 -1.45 -4.90 -13.91
CA ALA A 45 -0.40 -5.19 -12.95
C ALA A 45 0.21 -3.85 -12.51
N PHE A 46 0.38 -3.67 -11.19
CA PHE A 46 1.11 -2.53 -10.70
C PHE A 46 2.59 -2.69 -11.02
N GLU A 47 3.22 -1.64 -11.51
CA GLU A 47 4.67 -1.52 -11.41
C GLU A 47 5.00 -1.13 -9.96
N GLN A 48 5.76 -1.99 -9.27
CA GLN A 48 6.04 -1.80 -7.85
C GLN A 48 7.49 -1.41 -7.63
N PHE A 49 7.67 -0.30 -6.93
CA PHE A 49 8.97 0.19 -6.50
C PHE A 49 8.98 0.31 -4.98
N ARG A 50 10.10 -0.06 -4.39
CA ARG A 50 10.35 0.18 -2.96
C ARG A 50 11.46 1.20 -2.86
N VAL A 51 11.20 2.32 -2.21
CA VAL A 51 12.17 3.38 -1.95
C VAL A 51 12.45 3.43 -0.46
N THR A 52 13.71 3.32 -0.11
CA THR A 52 14.19 3.57 1.25
C THR A 52 14.78 4.97 1.28
N LEU A 53 14.31 5.78 2.20
CA LEU A 53 14.83 7.13 2.42
C LEU A 53 15.71 7.10 3.66
N GLU A 54 16.83 7.81 3.60
CA GLU A 54 17.71 7.98 4.75
C GLU A 54 17.98 9.47 4.95
N LYS A 55 17.84 9.93 6.19
CA LYS A 55 18.19 11.27 6.59
C LYS A 55 19.45 11.24 7.44
N THR A 56 20.42 12.03 7.03
CA THR A 56 21.69 12.22 7.73
C THR A 56 21.95 13.70 7.93
N ASP A 57 22.99 14.05 8.71
CA ASP A 57 23.42 15.45 8.88
C ASP A 57 23.86 16.08 7.53
N ALA A 58 24.22 15.25 6.54
CA ALA A 58 24.64 15.69 5.22
C ALA A 58 23.48 15.90 4.23
N GLY A 59 22.24 15.55 4.62
CA GLY A 59 21.06 15.67 3.79
C GLY A 59 20.22 14.40 3.73
N CYS A 60 19.33 14.31 2.76
CA CYS A 60 18.47 13.18 2.52
C CYS A 60 18.92 12.39 1.30
N THR A 61 18.79 11.07 1.33
CA THR A 61 19.04 10.18 0.20
C THR A 61 17.86 9.26 -0.05
N ALA A 62 17.76 8.74 -1.29
CA ALA A 62 16.75 7.77 -1.72
C ALA A 62 17.42 6.59 -2.42
N ASP A 63 16.99 5.37 -2.08
CA ASP A 63 17.43 4.13 -2.74
C ASP A 63 16.23 3.28 -3.16
N PRO A 64 16.00 3.02 -4.47
CA PRO A 64 16.73 3.58 -5.60
C PRO A 64 16.50 5.08 -5.79
N SER A 65 17.53 5.79 -6.29
CA SER A 65 17.44 7.21 -6.65
C SER A 65 16.71 7.44 -7.97
N ASP A 66 16.87 6.48 -8.92
CA ASP A 66 16.29 6.59 -10.25
C ASP A 66 15.21 5.53 -10.46
N ILE A 67 14.05 5.95 -10.97
CA ILE A 67 12.89 5.11 -11.22
C ILE A 67 12.40 5.36 -12.64
N THR A 68 12.15 4.30 -13.40
CA THR A 68 11.56 4.40 -14.75
C THR A 68 10.24 3.64 -14.78
N VAL A 69 9.20 4.25 -15.34
CA VAL A 69 7.86 3.71 -15.48
C VAL A 69 7.29 4.03 -16.86
N THR A 70 6.19 3.39 -17.25
CA THR A 70 5.49 3.68 -18.51
C THR A 70 4.27 4.57 -18.24
N MET A 71 4.05 5.57 -19.09
CA MET A 71 2.90 6.47 -19.00
C MET A 71 1.57 5.70 -18.98
N GLY A 72 0.67 6.08 -18.09
CA GLY A 72 -0.65 5.46 -17.93
C GLY A 72 -0.63 4.10 -17.22
N GLN A 73 0.51 3.51 -16.95
CA GLN A 73 0.60 2.32 -16.09
C GLN A 73 0.37 2.68 -14.63
N ARG A 74 -0.18 1.73 -13.89
CA ARG A 74 -0.42 1.92 -12.47
C ARG A 74 0.85 1.62 -11.68
N VAL A 75 1.35 2.64 -11.00
CA VAL A 75 2.57 2.58 -10.18
C VAL A 75 2.17 2.42 -8.72
N ARG A 76 2.86 1.53 -8.01
CA ARG A 76 2.85 1.45 -6.55
C ARG A 76 4.22 1.79 -6.02
N LEU A 77 4.30 2.92 -5.34
CA LEU A 77 5.51 3.40 -4.69
C LEU A 77 5.43 3.08 -3.19
N ALA A 78 6.16 2.07 -2.74
CA ALA A 78 6.29 1.72 -1.32
C ALA A 78 7.48 2.46 -0.73
N ILE A 79 7.21 3.48 0.08
CA ILE A 79 8.24 4.30 0.71
C ILE A 79 8.45 3.84 2.14
N GLN A 80 9.70 3.73 2.53
CA GLN A 80 10.14 3.39 3.87
C GLN A 80 11.13 4.44 4.35
N LEU A 81 10.86 5.02 5.50
CA LEU A 81 11.75 5.92 6.23
C LEU A 81 12.14 5.26 7.56
N PRO A 82 13.30 4.58 7.64
CA PRO A 82 13.74 3.94 8.86
C PRO A 82 13.90 4.95 10.01
N THR A 83 13.67 4.51 11.23
CA THR A 83 14.13 5.22 12.41
C THR A 83 15.62 5.00 12.61
N GLU A 84 16.34 5.98 13.11
CA GLU A 84 17.70 5.76 13.55
C GLU A 84 17.72 4.72 14.67
N VAL A 85 18.51 3.67 14.48
CA VAL A 85 18.65 2.58 15.43
C VAL A 85 20.12 2.42 15.77
N ALA A 86 20.51 2.71 17.00
CA ALA A 86 21.85 2.39 17.48
C ALA A 86 21.89 0.99 18.10
N GLN A 87 23.01 0.31 17.91
CA GLN A 87 23.25 -0.95 18.57
C GLN A 87 23.73 -0.69 20.00
N GLY A 88 22.92 -1.04 20.98
CA GLY A 88 23.28 -0.93 22.37
C GLY A 88 24.41 -1.90 22.76
N ALA A 89 25.12 -1.60 23.84
CA ALA A 89 26.25 -2.39 24.36
C ALA A 89 25.91 -3.88 24.62
N THR A 90 24.65 -4.21 24.78
CA THR A 90 24.12 -5.56 25.00
C THR A 90 23.62 -6.24 23.71
N GLY A 91 23.85 -5.65 22.53
CA GLY A 91 23.35 -6.16 21.25
C GLY A 91 21.86 -5.93 21.00
N SER A 92 21.15 -5.27 21.90
CA SER A 92 19.75 -4.83 21.66
C SER A 92 19.71 -3.61 20.76
N LEU A 93 18.74 -3.60 19.84
CA LEU A 93 18.48 -2.41 19.02
C LEU A 93 17.74 -1.38 19.87
N ILE A 94 18.33 -0.19 20.01
CA ILE A 94 17.74 0.92 20.73
C ILE A 94 17.40 2.00 19.70
N VAL A 95 16.15 2.44 19.68
CA VAL A 95 15.74 3.59 18.87
C VAL A 95 16.37 4.83 19.54
N THR A 96 17.32 5.45 18.85
CA THR A 96 18.14 6.56 19.40
C THR A 96 17.89 7.84 18.63
N GLY A 97 16.84 8.13 18.08
CA GLY A 97 16.60 9.38 17.38
C GLY A 97 15.37 10.09 17.89
N ASP A 98 15.42 11.40 17.88
CA ASP A 98 14.23 12.22 17.92
C ASP A 98 13.36 11.90 16.70
N ARG A 99 12.04 12.01 16.86
CA ARG A 99 11.14 11.91 15.72
C ARG A 99 11.46 13.06 14.78
N PHE A 100 11.70 12.72 13.52
CA PHE A 100 11.92 13.69 12.47
C PHE A 100 10.91 13.47 11.35
N GLU A 101 10.66 14.51 10.60
CA GLU A 101 9.84 14.48 9.40
C GLU A 101 10.70 14.82 8.20
N ILE A 102 10.36 14.26 7.05
CA ILE A 102 10.92 14.62 5.76
C ILE A 102 9.82 14.87 4.76
N THR A 103 10.10 15.71 3.77
CA THR A 103 9.26 15.86 2.60
C THR A 103 9.85 15.04 1.46
N TYR A 104 9.00 14.26 0.76
CA TYR A 104 9.37 13.54 -0.45
C TYR A 104 8.42 13.91 -1.57
N GLY A 105 8.94 14.27 -2.72
CA GLY A 105 8.13 14.68 -3.85
C GLY A 105 8.75 14.33 -5.20
N ILE A 106 7.92 14.34 -6.23
CA ILE A 106 8.34 14.26 -7.63
C ILE A 106 7.88 15.53 -8.31
N SER A 107 8.84 16.42 -8.56
CA SER A 107 8.57 17.78 -9.02
C SER A 107 8.01 17.79 -10.44
N GLY A 108 6.85 18.41 -10.62
CA GLY A 108 6.21 18.58 -11.94
C GLY A 108 5.54 17.32 -12.49
N LEU A 109 5.56 16.19 -11.79
CA LEU A 109 4.83 15.01 -12.21
C LEU A 109 3.32 15.22 -11.99
N GLU A 110 2.55 15.09 -13.07
CA GLU A 110 1.09 15.05 -13.00
C GLU A 110 0.60 13.60 -12.94
N ILE A 111 -0.41 13.35 -12.10
CA ILE A 111 -1.03 12.04 -11.95
C ILE A 111 -2.52 12.10 -12.27
N SER A 112 -3.02 11.11 -13.03
CA SER A 112 -4.42 11.04 -13.46
C SER A 112 -5.35 10.35 -12.47
N SER A 113 -4.78 9.48 -11.63
CA SER A 113 -5.52 8.79 -10.57
C SER A 113 -4.61 8.49 -9.39
N SER A 114 -5.16 8.44 -8.20
CA SER A 114 -4.43 8.18 -6.96
C SER A 114 -5.17 7.19 -6.07
N GLY A 115 -4.43 6.54 -5.17
CA GLY A 115 -4.95 5.57 -4.21
C GLY A 115 -3.89 5.18 -3.17
N GLY A 116 -4.16 4.14 -2.39
CA GLY A 116 -3.29 3.76 -1.27
C GLY A 116 -3.28 4.87 -0.21
N ALA A 117 -2.12 5.18 0.34
CA ALA A 117 -1.97 6.22 1.36
C ALA A 117 -2.25 7.65 0.85
N PHE A 118 -2.24 7.88 -0.46
CA PHE A 118 -2.69 9.16 -1.03
C PHE A 118 -4.19 9.44 -0.85
N GLY A 119 -5.01 8.38 -0.74
CA GLY A 119 -6.45 8.54 -0.95
C GLY A 119 -6.79 8.78 -2.42
N THR A 120 -7.90 9.45 -2.68
CA THR A 120 -8.39 9.76 -4.04
C THR A 120 -8.32 11.25 -4.34
N GLY A 121 -8.09 11.60 -5.60
CA GLY A 121 -8.13 12.99 -6.07
C GLY A 121 -6.82 13.78 -5.90
N VAL A 122 -5.73 13.14 -5.57
CA VAL A 122 -4.40 13.75 -5.54
C VAL A 122 -3.87 13.83 -6.97
N THR A 123 -3.32 14.97 -7.36
CA THR A 123 -2.85 15.27 -8.73
C THR A 123 -1.33 15.40 -8.84
N ALA A 124 -0.61 15.39 -7.74
CA ALA A 124 0.85 15.51 -7.66
C ALA A 124 1.42 14.63 -6.54
N VAL A 125 2.67 14.22 -6.68
CA VAL A 125 3.38 13.45 -5.66
C VAL A 125 4.11 14.42 -4.72
N ASN A 126 3.54 14.63 -3.54
CA ASN A 126 4.15 15.41 -2.47
C ASN A 126 3.71 14.82 -1.13
N LEU A 127 4.66 14.31 -0.37
CA LEU A 127 4.45 13.51 0.83
C LEU A 127 5.20 14.11 2.00
N MET A 128 4.58 14.08 3.16
CA MET A 128 5.24 14.30 4.45
C MET A 128 5.32 12.95 5.16
N LEU A 129 6.49 12.55 5.55
CA LEU A 129 6.79 11.25 6.15
C LEU A 129 7.46 11.44 7.50
N GLU A 130 6.95 10.75 8.51
CA GLU A 130 7.56 10.68 9.83
C GLU A 130 8.58 9.53 9.90
N SER A 131 9.59 9.65 10.73
CA SER A 131 10.55 8.59 11.02
C SER A 131 9.82 7.30 11.43
N GLY A 132 10.21 6.16 10.86
CA GLY A 132 9.55 4.87 11.00
C GLY A 132 8.36 4.65 10.06
N ALA A 133 8.01 5.62 9.21
CA ALA A 133 6.94 5.46 8.23
C ALA A 133 7.24 4.34 7.23
N LYS A 134 6.19 3.56 6.93
CA LYS A 134 6.20 2.56 5.88
C LYS A 134 4.84 2.57 5.20
N GLN A 135 4.76 3.21 4.05
CA GLN A 135 3.49 3.47 3.36
C GLN A 135 3.59 3.15 1.88
N SER A 136 2.45 2.86 1.27
CA SER A 136 2.37 2.60 -0.17
C SER A 136 1.41 3.59 -0.83
N TYR A 137 1.87 4.18 -1.92
CA TYR A 137 1.19 5.19 -2.70
C TYR A 137 0.95 4.66 -4.10
N ASP A 138 -0.30 4.66 -4.53
CA ASP A 138 -0.71 4.18 -5.84
C ASP A 138 -1.08 5.36 -6.71
N PHE A 139 -0.56 5.42 -7.94
CA PHE A 139 -0.90 6.46 -8.89
C PHE A 139 -0.64 6.05 -10.35
N ASN A 140 -1.19 6.83 -11.28
CA ASN A 140 -0.94 6.67 -12.71
C ASN A 140 -0.30 7.96 -13.23
N PRO A 141 0.95 7.94 -13.74
CA PRO A 141 1.55 9.08 -14.40
C PRO A 141 0.74 9.51 -15.62
N ALA A 142 0.46 10.82 -15.73
CA ALA A 142 -0.36 11.38 -16.80
C ALA A 142 0.45 11.92 -17.97
N ILE A 143 1.71 12.24 -17.76
CA ILE A 143 2.60 12.84 -18.75
C ILE A 143 3.94 12.13 -18.80
N ALA A 144 4.49 11.95 -20.02
CA ALA A 144 5.83 11.43 -20.21
C ALA A 144 6.91 12.52 -19.97
N GLY A 145 8.08 12.12 -19.47
CA GLY A 145 9.18 13.02 -19.20
C GLY A 145 10.10 12.54 -18.10
N ALA A 146 11.09 13.37 -17.77
CA ALA A 146 11.99 13.15 -16.65
C ALA A 146 11.71 14.21 -15.57
N PHE A 147 11.45 13.75 -14.35
CA PHE A 147 11.02 14.55 -13.22
C PHE A 147 12.01 14.41 -12.07
N GLU A 148 12.30 15.49 -11.38
CA GLU A 148 13.21 15.44 -10.25
C GLU A 148 12.54 14.82 -9.02
N ILE A 149 13.20 13.84 -8.42
CA ILE A 149 12.84 13.34 -7.09
C ILE A 149 13.49 14.26 -6.07
N LEU A 150 12.67 14.83 -5.21
CA LEU A 150 13.11 15.74 -4.16
C LEU A 150 12.91 15.10 -2.78
N CYS A 151 13.88 15.29 -1.89
CA CYS A 151 13.80 14.96 -0.49
C CYS A 151 14.24 16.18 0.34
N ASP A 152 13.38 16.66 1.21
CA ASP A 152 13.55 17.95 1.93
C ASP A 152 13.89 19.14 1.02
N GLY A 153 13.38 19.11 -0.22
CA GLY A 153 13.62 20.13 -1.25
C GLY A 153 14.91 19.97 -2.04
N GLU A 154 15.77 19.02 -1.69
CA GLU A 154 16.99 18.70 -2.41
C GLU A 154 16.75 17.59 -3.42
N LYS A 155 17.38 17.69 -4.58
CA LYS A 155 17.30 16.67 -5.62
C LYS A 155 18.09 15.43 -5.19
N VAL A 156 17.41 14.28 -5.15
CA VAL A 156 18.00 13.00 -4.76
C VAL A 156 17.95 11.95 -5.89
N GLY A 157 17.25 12.24 -6.99
CA GLY A 157 17.13 11.29 -8.10
C GLY A 157 16.27 11.79 -9.24
N ILE A 158 15.96 10.88 -10.18
CA ILE A 158 15.12 11.13 -11.35
C ILE A 158 14.01 10.08 -11.45
N PHE A 159 12.79 10.55 -11.66
CA PHE A 159 11.65 9.73 -12.02
C PHE A 159 11.36 9.90 -13.53
N THR A 160 11.59 8.86 -14.30
CA THR A 160 11.39 8.87 -15.75
C THR A 160 10.06 8.20 -16.09
N VAL A 161 9.26 8.86 -16.90
CA VAL A 161 8.02 8.32 -17.46
C VAL A 161 8.21 8.17 -18.96
N ASP A 162 8.34 6.94 -19.42
CA ASP A 162 8.44 6.63 -20.84
C ASP A 162 7.05 6.75 -21.51
N PRO A 163 6.97 7.19 -22.76
CA PRO A 163 5.71 7.19 -23.49
C PRO A 163 5.17 5.77 -23.66
N ALA A 164 3.82 5.63 -23.69
CA ALA A 164 3.13 4.36 -23.87
C ALA A 164 3.21 3.81 -25.30
#